data_cb21a96b7ebd630cdcb36b4507dd5a31
#
_entry.id   cb21a96b7ebd630cdcb36b4507dd5a31
#
_cell.length_a   1.000
_cell.length_b   1.000
_cell.length_c   1.000
_cell.angle_alpha   90.00
_cell.angle_beta   90.00
_cell.angle_gamma   90.00
#
_symmetry.space_group_name_H-M   'P 1'
#
loop_
_entity.id
_entity.type
_entity.pdbx_description
1 polymer ?
#
loop_
_entity_poly.entity_id
_entity_poly.type
_entity_poly.pdbx_seq_one_letter_code
_entity_poly.pdbx_strand_id
1 'polypeptide(L)'
;MVRMFMAEKGFDVPKVEVDLRGGENRKDAYLKVNPSGQCPALELDDGTVLAEITAICEYIDEIKKDTPSLIGDTAEERAKTRMWVRRIDLNIVEPAANGFRFSAGLKMFQDRIHCIPQAADDLKASAQKKLTWLDGLMGSNPFVAGSKLTLADVFLFAFLDFMGNVGQPLSPDCKNLTAWFGRMKARPSAAA
;
A
#
# COMPACT_ATOMS: atom_id res chain seq x y z
N MET A 1 -5.28 0.88 -2.46
CA MET A 1 -4.06 0.65 -3.23
C MET A 1 -4.33 -0.15 -4.51
N VAL A 2 -4.77 -1.41 -4.45
CA VAL A 2 -5.02 -2.23 -5.67
C VAL A 2 -6.03 -1.56 -6.60
N ARG A 3 -7.16 -1.04 -6.09
CA ARG A 3 -8.14 -0.31 -6.92
C ARG A 3 -7.54 0.91 -7.63
N MET A 4 -6.70 1.69 -6.95
CA MET A 4 -6.00 2.81 -7.58
C MET A 4 -5.06 2.31 -8.70
N PHE A 5 -4.30 1.24 -8.44
CA PHE A 5 -3.42 0.65 -9.45
C PHE A 5 -4.20 0.16 -10.68
N MET A 6 -5.32 -0.53 -10.46
CA MET A 6 -6.23 -0.98 -11.51
C MET A 6 -6.74 0.21 -12.35
N ALA A 7 -7.16 1.30 -11.70
CA ALA A 7 -7.62 2.50 -12.38
C ALA A 7 -6.51 3.15 -13.23
N GLU A 8 -5.26 3.22 -12.74
CA GLU A 8 -4.11 3.70 -13.52
C GLU A 8 -3.80 2.81 -14.74
N LYS A 9 -4.06 1.51 -14.63
CA LYS A 9 -3.87 0.54 -15.72
C LYS A 9 -5.10 0.40 -16.64
N GLY A 10 -6.21 1.09 -16.35
CA GLY A 10 -7.46 0.87 -17.10
C GLY A 10 -7.92 -0.59 -17.03
N PHE A 11 -7.67 -1.25 -15.92
CA PHE A 11 -8.05 -2.64 -15.67
C PHE A 11 -9.24 -2.69 -14.73
N ASP A 12 -10.29 -3.41 -15.12
CA ASP A 12 -11.48 -3.60 -14.29
C ASP A 12 -11.91 -5.06 -14.29
N VAL A 13 -12.34 -5.53 -13.12
CA VAL A 13 -12.85 -6.88 -12.90
C VAL A 13 -14.06 -6.83 -11.98
N PRO A 14 -14.95 -7.82 -12.01
CA PRO A 14 -16.02 -7.94 -11.02
C PRO A 14 -15.47 -7.90 -9.60
N LYS A 15 -16.15 -7.16 -8.72
CA LYS A 15 -15.72 -6.96 -7.34
C LYS A 15 -16.71 -7.62 -6.39
N VAL A 16 -16.20 -8.45 -5.49
CA VAL A 16 -16.98 -9.03 -4.40
C VAL A 16 -16.58 -8.29 -3.12
N GLU A 17 -17.57 -7.68 -2.47
CA GLU A 17 -17.34 -7.01 -1.20
C GLU A 17 -17.25 -8.02 -0.06
N VAL A 18 -16.30 -7.80 0.84
CA VAL A 18 -16.09 -8.61 2.04
C VAL A 18 -16.28 -7.72 3.26
N ASP A 19 -17.20 -8.08 4.14
CA ASP A 19 -17.46 -7.34 5.37
C ASP A 19 -16.33 -7.55 6.39
N LEU A 20 -15.31 -6.68 6.29
CA LEU A 20 -14.17 -6.69 7.21
C LEU A 20 -14.57 -6.33 8.65
N ARG A 21 -15.60 -5.48 8.83
CA ARG A 21 -16.08 -5.07 10.16
C ARG A 21 -16.83 -6.20 10.83
N GLY A 22 -17.70 -6.90 10.09
CA GLY A 22 -18.39 -8.10 10.56
C GLY A 22 -17.51 -9.35 10.62
N GLY A 23 -16.25 -9.25 10.21
CA GLY A 23 -15.27 -10.33 10.30
C GLY A 23 -15.48 -11.44 9.28
N GLU A 24 -16.12 -11.16 8.16
CA GLU A 24 -16.35 -12.14 7.09
C GLU A 24 -15.04 -12.74 6.57
N ASN A 25 -13.99 -11.93 6.47
CA ASN A 25 -12.65 -12.35 6.06
C ASN A 25 -11.99 -13.37 7.00
N ARG A 26 -12.59 -13.66 8.13
CA ARG A 26 -12.09 -14.62 9.14
C ARG A 26 -12.93 -15.88 9.23
N LYS A 27 -14.02 -15.97 8.43
CA LYS A 27 -14.85 -17.15 8.35
C LYS A 27 -14.23 -18.19 7.41
N ASP A 28 -14.53 -19.46 7.65
CA ASP A 28 -13.98 -20.58 6.87
C ASP A 28 -14.19 -20.43 5.36
N ALA A 29 -15.30 -19.82 4.94
CA ALA A 29 -15.57 -19.57 3.54
C ALA A 29 -14.51 -18.67 2.90
N TYR A 30 -14.14 -17.56 3.56
CA TYR A 30 -13.11 -16.67 3.04
C TYR A 30 -11.69 -17.21 3.26
N LEU A 31 -11.44 -17.91 4.36
CA LEU A 31 -10.13 -18.53 4.62
C LEU A 31 -9.75 -19.59 3.58
N LYS A 32 -10.71 -20.18 2.87
CA LYS A 32 -10.46 -21.04 1.70
C LYS A 32 -10.00 -20.26 0.48
N VAL A 33 -10.42 -18.99 0.36
CA VAL A 33 -9.98 -18.06 -0.70
C VAL A 33 -8.60 -17.52 -0.36
N ASN A 34 -8.44 -16.96 0.83
CA ASN A 34 -7.16 -16.44 1.31
C ASN A 34 -6.90 -16.88 2.77
N PRO A 35 -6.00 -17.86 2.97
CA PRO A 35 -5.70 -18.39 4.30
C PRO A 35 -5.17 -17.36 5.29
N SER A 36 -4.61 -16.24 4.82
CA SER A 36 -4.18 -15.14 5.71
C SER A 36 -5.35 -14.33 6.29
N GLY A 37 -6.58 -14.53 5.76
CA GLY A 37 -7.74 -13.76 6.17
C GLY A 37 -7.64 -12.26 5.85
N GLN A 38 -6.81 -11.87 4.89
CA GLN A 38 -6.60 -10.47 4.50
C GLN A 38 -7.26 -10.17 3.15
N CYS A 39 -7.60 -8.91 2.94
CA CYS A 39 -8.11 -8.37 1.69
C CYS A 39 -7.14 -7.31 1.15
N PRO A 40 -7.03 -7.17 -0.19
CA PRO A 40 -7.77 -7.91 -1.20
C PRO A 40 -7.17 -9.28 -1.55
N ALA A 41 -7.94 -10.07 -2.28
CA ALA A 41 -7.49 -11.25 -3.02
C ALA A 41 -8.00 -11.11 -4.47
N LEU A 42 -7.27 -11.64 -5.44
CA LEU A 42 -7.63 -11.69 -6.86
C LEU A 42 -7.75 -13.15 -7.27
N GLU A 43 -8.95 -13.56 -7.68
CA GLU A 43 -9.18 -14.87 -8.27
C GLU A 43 -8.98 -14.80 -9.79
N LEU A 44 -8.23 -15.73 -10.34
CA LEU A 44 -7.94 -15.87 -11.76
C LEU A 44 -8.96 -16.79 -12.43
N ASP A 45 -9.00 -16.80 -13.77
CA ASP A 45 -9.96 -17.59 -14.56
C ASP A 45 -9.85 -19.11 -14.31
N ASP A 46 -8.70 -19.59 -13.89
CA ASP A 46 -8.46 -21.01 -13.56
C ASP A 46 -8.78 -21.36 -12.09
N GLY A 47 -9.28 -20.38 -11.31
CA GLY A 47 -9.57 -20.51 -9.90
C GLY A 47 -8.36 -20.30 -8.98
N THR A 48 -7.18 -20.02 -9.53
CA THR A 48 -6.01 -19.66 -8.72
C THR A 48 -6.26 -18.31 -8.02
N VAL A 49 -5.94 -18.24 -6.73
CA VAL A 49 -6.09 -16.99 -5.96
C VAL A 49 -4.72 -16.37 -5.68
N LEU A 50 -4.56 -15.12 -6.09
CA LEU A 50 -3.43 -14.29 -5.73
C LEU A 50 -3.79 -13.43 -4.52
N ALA A 51 -2.95 -13.46 -3.51
CA ALA A 51 -2.97 -12.55 -2.39
C ALA A 51 -1.72 -11.65 -2.43
N GLU A 52 -1.57 -10.78 -1.43
CA GLU A 52 -0.55 -9.73 -1.34
C GLU A 52 -0.68 -8.64 -2.42
N ILE A 53 -0.93 -7.44 -1.93
CA ILE A 53 -1.27 -6.28 -2.78
C ILE A 53 -0.22 -5.97 -3.85
N THR A 54 1.06 -6.19 -3.57
CA THR A 54 2.15 -5.97 -4.53
C THR A 54 2.18 -7.05 -5.61
N ALA A 55 1.96 -8.31 -5.23
CA ALA A 55 1.89 -9.43 -6.18
C ALA A 55 0.70 -9.28 -7.15
N ILE A 56 -0.47 -8.90 -6.63
CA ILE A 56 -1.66 -8.61 -7.45
C ILE A 56 -1.36 -7.48 -8.44
N CYS A 57 -0.73 -6.38 -8.00
CA CYS A 57 -0.39 -5.26 -8.88
C CYS A 57 0.65 -5.65 -9.94
N GLU A 58 1.66 -6.42 -9.59
CA GLU A 58 2.65 -6.92 -10.56
C GLU A 58 1.99 -7.82 -11.60
N TYR A 59 1.12 -8.74 -11.19
CA TYR A 59 0.36 -9.57 -12.10
C TYR A 59 -0.49 -8.73 -13.09
N ILE A 60 -1.23 -7.73 -12.59
CA ILE A 60 -2.04 -6.83 -13.43
C ILE A 60 -1.15 -6.08 -14.42
N ASP A 61 0.02 -5.58 -14.00
CA ASP A 61 0.96 -4.91 -14.89
C ASP A 61 1.47 -5.82 -16.00
N GLU A 62 1.69 -7.09 -15.67
CA GLU A 62 2.17 -8.11 -16.62
C GLU A 62 1.14 -8.49 -17.68
N ILE A 63 -0.15 -8.56 -17.33
CA ILE A 63 -1.20 -8.93 -18.28
C ILE A 63 -1.75 -7.72 -19.07
N LYS A 64 -1.68 -6.50 -18.50
CA LYS A 64 -2.19 -5.27 -19.10
C LYS A 64 -1.08 -4.51 -19.82
N LYS A 65 -0.67 -4.99 -21.00
CA LYS A 65 0.47 -4.46 -21.81
C LYS A 65 0.12 -3.28 -22.70
N ASP A 66 -1.16 -2.98 -22.89
CA ASP A 66 -1.65 -1.86 -23.72
C ASP A 66 -1.56 -0.49 -23.02
N THR A 67 -1.09 -0.45 -21.78
CA THR A 67 -0.82 0.75 -21.00
C THR A 67 0.63 0.76 -20.50
N PRO A 68 1.21 1.94 -20.20
CA PRO A 68 2.56 2.02 -19.66
C PRO A 68 2.74 1.16 -18.40
N SER A 69 3.87 0.48 -18.28
CA SER A 69 4.19 -0.29 -17.08
C SER A 69 4.35 0.64 -15.88
N LEU A 70 3.74 0.25 -14.76
CA LEU A 70 3.96 0.90 -13.45
C LEU A 70 5.01 0.15 -12.61
N ILE A 71 5.53 -0.96 -13.12
CA ILE A 71 6.63 -1.71 -12.50
C ILE A 71 7.95 -1.38 -13.17
N GLY A 72 7.95 -1.20 -14.50
CA GLY A 72 9.11 -0.87 -15.33
C GLY A 72 9.24 -1.76 -16.55
N ASP A 73 9.77 -1.17 -17.62
CA ASP A 73 9.91 -1.83 -18.90
C ASP A 73 11.23 -2.62 -19.02
N THR A 74 12.28 -2.19 -18.28
CA THR A 74 13.56 -2.87 -18.22
C THR A 74 13.80 -3.62 -16.91
N ALA A 75 14.76 -4.50 -16.87
CA ALA A 75 15.16 -5.20 -15.64
C ALA A 75 15.57 -4.22 -14.53
N GLU A 76 16.30 -3.17 -14.90
CA GLU A 76 16.77 -2.11 -13.98
C GLU A 76 15.60 -1.30 -13.43
N GLU A 77 14.64 -0.91 -14.27
CA GLU A 77 13.46 -0.16 -13.86
C GLU A 77 12.62 -1.02 -12.89
N ARG A 78 12.38 -2.29 -13.21
CA ARG A 78 11.66 -3.23 -12.33
C ARG A 78 12.38 -3.42 -11.00
N ALA A 79 13.68 -3.61 -11.03
CA ALA A 79 14.49 -3.75 -9.81
C ALA A 79 14.40 -2.47 -8.94
N LYS A 80 14.50 -1.30 -9.57
CA LYS A 80 14.39 0.00 -8.89
C LYS A 80 13.02 0.20 -8.25
N THR A 81 11.94 -0.10 -8.95
CA THR A 81 10.57 -0.03 -8.42
C THR A 81 10.39 -0.96 -7.22
N ARG A 82 10.79 -2.24 -7.34
CA ARG A 82 10.72 -3.22 -6.27
C ARG A 82 11.57 -2.83 -5.06
N MET A 83 12.76 -2.26 -5.29
CA MET A 83 13.59 -1.73 -4.22
C MET A 83 12.86 -0.63 -3.43
N TRP A 84 12.22 0.31 -4.13
CA TRP A 84 11.47 1.38 -3.46
C TRP A 84 10.25 0.88 -2.73
N VAL A 85 9.46 -0.01 -3.35
CA VAL A 85 8.32 -0.68 -2.68
C VAL A 85 8.80 -1.35 -1.40
N ARG A 86 9.88 -2.15 -1.47
CA ARG A 86 10.39 -2.85 -0.29
C ARG A 86 10.93 -1.93 0.80
N ARG A 87 11.57 -0.82 0.42
CA ARG A 87 12.03 0.20 1.37
C ARG A 87 10.87 0.87 2.11
N ILE A 88 9.84 1.25 1.35
CA ILE A 88 8.61 1.87 1.91
C ILE A 88 7.91 0.88 2.84
N ASP A 89 7.72 -0.34 2.38
CA ASP A 89 7.05 -1.39 3.13
C ASP A 89 7.71 -1.61 4.50
N LEU A 90 8.98 -1.99 4.51
CA LEU A 90 9.70 -2.34 5.74
C LEU A 90 9.96 -1.16 6.70
N ASN A 91 10.16 0.04 6.15
CA ASN A 91 10.64 1.15 6.98
C ASN A 91 9.53 2.15 7.34
N ILE A 92 8.42 2.18 6.61
CA ILE A 92 7.35 3.14 6.80
C ILE A 92 6.03 2.41 7.08
N VAL A 93 5.59 1.57 6.15
CA VAL A 93 4.25 0.97 6.21
C VAL A 93 4.13 0.00 7.37
N GLU A 94 5.04 -0.96 7.49
CA GLU A 94 4.97 -1.97 8.55
C GLU A 94 5.08 -1.35 9.95
N PRO A 95 6.05 -0.46 10.26
CA PRO A 95 6.08 0.22 11.55
C PRO A 95 4.84 1.06 11.83
N ALA A 96 4.36 1.85 10.87
CA ALA A 96 3.18 2.68 11.06
C ALA A 96 1.90 1.84 11.23
N ALA A 97 1.74 0.76 10.46
CA ALA A 97 0.61 -0.15 10.57
C ALA A 97 0.60 -0.85 11.93
N ASN A 98 1.75 -1.32 12.42
CA ASN A 98 1.84 -1.91 13.75
C ASN A 98 1.68 -0.85 14.85
N GLY A 99 2.17 0.37 14.65
CA GLY A 99 1.86 1.50 15.52
C GLY A 99 0.36 1.74 15.69
N PHE A 100 -0.41 1.63 14.58
CA PHE A 100 -1.87 1.67 14.63
C PHE A 100 -2.47 0.44 15.30
N ARG A 101 -2.08 -0.77 14.86
CA ARG A 101 -2.61 -2.04 15.38
C ARG A 101 -2.42 -2.18 16.91
N PHE A 102 -1.31 -1.67 17.42
CA PHE A 102 -0.94 -1.77 18.84
C PHE A 102 -1.46 -0.61 19.68
N SER A 103 -2.14 0.38 19.09
CA SER A 103 -2.74 1.52 19.79
C SER A 103 -4.22 1.70 19.43
N ALA A 104 -4.56 2.64 18.55
CA ALA A 104 -5.95 2.97 18.20
C ALA A 104 -6.71 1.77 17.61
N GLY A 105 -6.03 0.88 16.92
CA GLY A 105 -6.58 -0.36 16.36
C GLY A 105 -6.61 -1.55 17.30
N LEU A 106 -6.09 -1.43 18.54
CA LEU A 106 -5.83 -2.57 19.44
C LEU A 106 -7.05 -3.48 19.61
N LYS A 107 -8.22 -2.91 19.85
CA LYS A 107 -9.47 -3.67 20.00
C LYS A 107 -9.84 -4.52 18.78
N MET A 108 -9.40 -4.11 17.59
CA MET A 108 -9.67 -4.83 16.35
C MET A 108 -8.67 -5.96 16.10
N PHE A 109 -7.45 -5.85 16.68
CA PHE A 109 -6.34 -6.71 16.30
C PHE A 109 -5.84 -7.64 17.41
N GLN A 110 -6.10 -7.35 18.69
CA GLN A 110 -5.59 -8.12 19.83
C GLN A 110 -5.93 -9.62 19.81
N ASP A 111 -7.07 -9.97 19.19
CA ASP A 111 -7.52 -11.37 19.06
C ASP A 111 -7.08 -12.02 17.73
N ARG A 112 -6.28 -11.29 16.91
CA ARG A 112 -5.86 -11.74 15.58
C ARG A 112 -4.36 -11.89 15.45
N ILE A 113 -3.62 -11.02 16.11
CA ILE A 113 -2.16 -10.98 16.09
C ILE A 113 -1.63 -10.73 17.49
N HIS A 114 -0.39 -11.07 17.73
CA HIS A 114 0.29 -10.66 18.96
C HIS A 114 0.53 -9.15 18.92
N CYS A 115 -0.19 -8.41 19.76
CA CYS A 115 -0.02 -6.97 19.89
C CYS A 115 0.94 -6.63 21.03
N ILE A 116 1.77 -5.61 20.81
CA ILE A 116 2.75 -5.09 21.77
C ILE A 116 2.47 -3.61 22.01
N PRO A 117 1.45 -3.25 22.84
CA PRO A 117 1.01 -1.86 23.00
C PRO A 117 2.11 -0.89 23.40
N GLN A 118 3.06 -1.33 24.23
CA GLN A 118 4.21 -0.54 24.67
C GLN A 118 5.17 -0.15 23.54
N ALA A 119 5.15 -0.84 22.40
CA ALA A 119 5.98 -0.52 21.22
C ALA A 119 5.30 0.48 20.26
N ALA A 120 4.02 0.79 20.47
CA ALA A 120 3.22 1.52 19.48
C ALA A 120 3.81 2.90 19.14
N ASP A 121 4.21 3.68 20.13
CA ASP A 121 4.69 5.04 19.90
C ASP A 121 6.10 5.06 19.29
N ASP A 122 6.97 4.13 19.68
CA ASP A 122 8.30 3.97 19.07
C ASP A 122 8.20 3.55 17.59
N LEU A 123 7.24 2.69 17.27
CA LEU A 123 6.99 2.28 15.88
C LEU A 123 6.49 3.46 15.03
N LYS A 124 5.55 4.25 15.54
CA LYS A 124 5.08 5.47 14.87
C LYS A 124 6.22 6.47 14.68
N ALA A 125 7.03 6.69 15.73
CA ALA A 125 8.17 7.59 15.66
C ALA A 125 9.22 7.11 14.64
N SER A 126 9.46 5.79 14.57
CA SER A 126 10.35 5.19 13.56
C SER A 126 9.83 5.44 12.14
N ALA A 127 8.53 5.24 11.90
CA ALA A 127 7.93 5.53 10.60
C ALA A 127 8.06 7.01 10.21
N GLN A 128 7.81 7.94 11.14
CA GLN A 128 7.97 9.38 10.88
C GLN A 128 9.42 9.77 10.55
N LYS A 129 10.41 9.21 11.27
CA LYS A 129 11.83 9.38 10.92
C LYS A 129 12.14 8.92 9.49
N LYS A 130 11.54 7.80 9.06
CA LYS A 130 11.75 7.27 7.72
C LYS A 130 11.00 8.07 6.65
N LEU A 131 9.88 8.69 6.98
CA LEU A 131 9.23 9.65 6.09
C LEU A 131 10.10 10.91 5.90
N THR A 132 10.71 11.44 6.95
CA THR A 132 11.66 12.56 6.84
C THR A 132 12.88 12.19 5.98
N TRP A 133 13.41 10.98 6.17
CA TRP A 133 14.50 10.46 5.33
C TRP A 133 14.07 10.34 3.85
N LEU A 134 12.87 9.83 3.58
CA LEU A 134 12.34 9.69 2.23
C LEU A 134 12.09 11.05 1.58
N ASP A 135 11.59 12.04 2.34
CA ASP A 135 11.39 13.42 1.88
C ASP A 135 12.69 14.03 1.35
N GLY A 136 13.79 13.84 2.09
CA GLY A 136 15.11 14.29 1.66
C GLY A 136 15.61 13.59 0.40
N LEU A 137 15.41 12.27 0.29
CA LEU A 137 15.81 11.50 -0.88
C LEU A 137 14.97 11.82 -2.13
N MET A 138 13.71 12.10 -1.94
CA MET A 138 12.80 12.45 -3.03
C MET A 138 13.23 13.78 -3.69
N GLY A 139 13.61 14.78 -2.89
CA GLY A 139 14.05 16.08 -3.37
C GLY A 139 13.04 16.66 -4.37
N SER A 140 13.53 17.10 -5.53
CA SER A 140 12.70 17.66 -6.61
C SER A 140 12.11 16.60 -7.57
N ASN A 141 12.34 15.31 -7.33
CA ASN A 141 11.78 14.28 -8.19
C ASN A 141 10.24 14.28 -8.14
N PRO A 142 9.54 14.19 -9.28
CA PRO A 142 8.09 14.18 -9.30
C PRO A 142 7.47 12.93 -8.65
N PHE A 143 8.19 11.80 -8.65
CA PHE A 143 7.76 10.51 -8.11
C PHE A 143 8.85 9.85 -7.30
N VAL A 144 8.48 8.87 -6.48
CA VAL A 144 9.37 8.18 -5.54
C VAL A 144 10.58 7.54 -6.23
N ALA A 145 10.34 6.86 -7.36
CA ALA A 145 11.40 6.20 -8.12
C ALA A 145 12.10 7.10 -9.16
N GLY A 146 11.72 8.37 -9.26
CA GLY A 146 12.29 9.35 -10.20
C GLY A 146 11.25 10.10 -11.03
N SER A 147 11.31 9.99 -12.36
CA SER A 147 10.50 10.82 -13.28
C SER A 147 9.15 10.21 -13.68
N LYS A 148 8.94 8.92 -13.44
CA LYS A 148 7.73 8.18 -13.84
C LYS A 148 6.95 7.71 -12.62
N LEU A 149 5.60 7.73 -12.72
CA LEU A 149 4.72 7.06 -11.76
C LEU A 149 5.03 5.56 -11.73
N THR A 150 5.14 5.00 -10.54
CA THR A 150 5.39 3.57 -10.35
C THR A 150 4.49 3.00 -9.24
N LEU A 151 4.51 1.67 -9.09
CA LEU A 151 3.87 1.00 -7.96
C LEU A 151 4.32 1.57 -6.61
N ALA A 152 5.56 2.02 -6.49
CA ALA A 152 6.07 2.63 -5.25
C ALA A 152 5.27 3.87 -4.84
N ASP A 153 4.83 4.68 -5.81
CA ASP A 153 4.00 5.86 -5.57
C ASP A 153 2.59 5.46 -5.15
N VAL A 154 1.96 4.54 -5.86
CA VAL A 154 0.61 4.04 -5.54
C VAL A 154 0.60 3.39 -4.15
N PHE A 155 1.64 2.63 -3.83
CA PHE A 155 1.81 1.97 -2.54
C PHE A 155 1.93 3.00 -1.41
N LEU A 156 2.89 3.93 -1.51
CA LEU A 156 3.11 4.95 -0.49
C LEU A 156 1.88 5.84 -0.31
N PHE A 157 1.26 6.29 -1.41
CA PHE A 157 0.08 7.15 -1.35
C PHE A 157 -1.06 6.51 -0.58
N ALA A 158 -1.43 5.27 -0.92
CA ALA A 158 -2.54 4.59 -0.29
C ALA A 158 -2.34 4.40 1.23
N PHE A 159 -1.10 4.11 1.64
CA PHE A 159 -0.79 3.97 3.06
C PHE A 159 -0.71 5.32 3.79
N LEU A 160 -0.18 6.37 3.19
CA LEU A 160 -0.17 7.70 3.82
C LEU A 160 -1.58 8.27 3.97
N ASP A 161 -2.46 8.06 2.99
CA ASP A 161 -3.87 8.45 3.10
C ASP A 161 -4.56 7.70 4.26
N PHE A 162 -4.36 6.38 4.35
CA PHE A 162 -4.85 5.59 5.48
C PHE A 162 -4.27 6.07 6.82
N MET A 163 -2.95 6.26 6.91
CA MET A 163 -2.26 6.69 8.13
C MET A 163 -2.76 8.05 8.64
N GLY A 164 -3.02 9.00 7.73
CA GLY A 164 -3.64 10.28 8.07
C GLY A 164 -5.00 10.11 8.75
N ASN A 165 -5.80 9.18 8.27
CA ASN A 165 -7.14 8.89 8.82
C ASN A 165 -7.11 8.17 10.18
N VAL A 166 -6.00 7.55 10.56
CA VAL A 166 -5.82 6.84 11.85
C VAL A 166 -4.89 7.56 12.82
N GLY A 167 -4.71 8.87 12.64
CA GLY A 167 -3.97 9.71 13.59
C GLY A 167 -2.45 9.70 13.40
N GLN A 168 -1.97 9.30 12.24
CA GLN A 168 -0.55 9.33 11.88
C GLN A 168 -0.32 10.17 10.60
N PRO A 169 -0.67 11.47 10.61
CA PRO A 169 -0.53 12.32 9.42
C PRO A 169 0.94 12.49 9.03
N LEU A 170 1.16 12.83 7.77
CA LEU A 170 2.47 13.25 7.28
C LEU A 170 2.88 14.54 8.00
N SER A 171 4.14 14.60 8.47
CA SER A 171 4.66 15.83 9.10
C SER A 171 4.65 16.99 8.10
N PRO A 172 4.24 18.21 8.51
CA PRO A 172 4.29 19.40 7.68
C PRO A 172 5.72 19.80 7.27
N ASP A 173 6.72 19.28 7.96
CA ASP A 173 8.13 19.50 7.63
C ASP A 173 8.60 18.68 6.42
N CYS A 174 7.88 17.60 6.07
CA CYS A 174 8.11 16.81 4.88
C CYS A 174 7.52 17.49 3.64
N LYS A 175 8.15 18.57 3.19
CA LYS A 175 7.61 19.45 2.13
C LYS A 175 7.55 18.79 0.76
N ASN A 176 8.55 17.99 0.40
CA ASN A 176 8.60 17.29 -0.88
C ASN A 176 7.51 16.21 -0.95
N LEU A 177 7.38 15.41 0.11
CA LEU A 177 6.32 14.41 0.24
C LEU A 177 4.93 15.05 0.30
N THR A 178 4.77 16.19 0.97
CA THR A 178 3.48 16.90 1.02
C THR A 178 3.08 17.39 -0.38
N ALA A 179 4.00 17.97 -1.14
CA ALA A 179 3.74 18.38 -2.52
C ALA A 179 3.44 17.17 -3.42
N TRP A 180 4.21 16.09 -3.29
CA TRP A 180 3.97 14.83 -3.99
C TRP A 180 2.61 14.22 -3.62
N PHE A 181 2.27 14.15 -2.33
CA PHE A 181 0.99 13.61 -1.86
C PHE A 181 -0.20 14.38 -2.43
N GLY A 182 -0.10 15.74 -2.50
CA GLY A 182 -1.11 16.56 -3.13
C GLY A 182 -1.31 16.25 -4.62
N ARG A 183 -0.20 16.03 -5.37
CA ARG A 183 -0.28 15.59 -6.78
C ARG A 183 -0.90 14.21 -6.93
N MET A 184 -0.54 13.26 -6.06
CA MET A 184 -1.14 11.92 -6.08
C MET A 184 -2.63 11.96 -5.77
N LYS A 185 -3.03 12.75 -4.78
CA LYS A 185 -4.44 12.92 -4.38
C LYS A 185 -5.31 13.57 -5.47
N ALA A 186 -4.74 14.41 -6.31
CA ALA A 186 -5.43 15.05 -7.43
C ALA A 186 -5.64 14.12 -8.64
N ARG A 187 -5.09 12.92 -8.64
CA ARG A 187 -5.27 11.96 -9.73
C ARG A 187 -6.69 11.36 -9.68
N PRO A 188 -7.35 11.17 -10.84
CA PRO A 188 -8.67 10.51 -10.86
C PRO A 188 -8.69 9.13 -10.20
N SER A 189 -7.59 8.39 -10.34
CA SER A 189 -7.39 7.05 -9.74
C SER A 189 -7.37 7.05 -8.20
N ALA A 190 -7.09 8.19 -7.57
CA ALA A 190 -7.06 8.29 -6.11
C ALA A 190 -8.45 8.16 -5.46
N ALA A 191 -9.53 8.32 -6.25
CA ALA A 191 -10.90 8.15 -5.81
C ALA A 191 -11.45 6.70 -6.00
N ALA A 192 -10.64 5.78 -6.55
CA ALA A 192 -11.08 4.43 -6.90
C ALA A 192 -11.20 3.48 -5.69
#